data_df19abea742eb9576af07f370725d2f3
#
_entry.id   df19abea742eb9576af07f370725d2f3
#
_cell.length_a   1.000
_cell.length_b   1.000
_cell.length_c   1.000
_cell.angle_alpha   90.00
_cell.angle_beta   90.00
_cell.angle_gamma   90.00
#
_symmetry.space_group_name_H-M   'P 1'
#
loop_
_entity.id
_entity.type
_entity.pdbx_description
1 polymer ?
#
loop_
_entity_poly.entity_id
_entity_poly.type
_entity_poly.pdbx_seq_one_letter_code
_entity_poly.pdbx_strand_id
1 'polypeptide(L)'
;MSQEFDCIVIGVGGMGSSTLYNLAKRGRRVLGLEQFDIPHAEGSSHGVNRIIRLAYYEHPSYVPLLRRAYELWSEIESVTGEQLLYKTGSIDTAPSGHEVFEGSLESCLLHDLPHRVLNHVQINEQFPGYQLPPGHMGLLQEDGGFVLSERSIVAYANAAMSAGAEIHAREIVLGWEPDQGGVRVFTDRSEYTAERLVITAGAWTSGMIPILDELAVPERQVLAWLQPLDGSLYTPEVFPVFNAYFDEGRYYGFPVFGIPGFKVGRYHHLEEVIDPDSEIKTVTGEDEAVLRSAVERYFPKANGTTMTLKTCMFTNTPDEHFIVDLLPGNTQVAVAAGFSGHGFKFASVIGEILADLAITGETEHNIDLLKIDRF
;
A
#
# COMPACT_ATOMS: atom_id res chain seq x y z
N MET A 1 32.32 19.25 -2.12
CA MET A 1 32.69 17.83 -2.34
C MET A 1 31.38 17.07 -2.33
N SER A 2 31.01 16.39 -3.42
CA SER A 2 29.81 15.54 -3.46
C SER A 2 29.94 14.47 -2.38
N GLN A 3 28.89 14.25 -1.59
CA GLN A 3 28.87 13.13 -0.67
C GLN A 3 28.60 11.85 -1.49
N GLU A 4 29.47 10.86 -1.34
CA GLU A 4 29.37 9.60 -2.06
C GLU A 4 28.65 8.56 -1.18
N PHE A 5 27.62 7.91 -1.74
CA PHE A 5 26.85 6.85 -1.11
C PHE A 5 26.92 5.55 -1.94
N ASP A 6 26.65 4.41 -1.33
CA ASP A 6 26.48 3.17 -2.10
C ASP A 6 25.12 3.19 -2.82
N CYS A 7 24.09 3.74 -2.15
CA CYS A 7 22.75 3.83 -2.72
C CYS A 7 22.00 5.08 -2.22
N ILE A 8 21.24 5.73 -3.11
CA ILE A 8 20.27 6.76 -2.75
C ILE A 8 18.87 6.20 -2.96
N VAL A 9 17.94 6.48 -2.03
CA VAL A 9 16.51 6.13 -2.14
C VAL A 9 15.71 7.41 -2.19
N ILE A 10 14.97 7.62 -3.28
CA ILE A 10 14.06 8.77 -3.46
C ILE A 10 12.66 8.37 -3.05
N GLY A 11 12.08 9.11 -2.08
CA GLY A 11 10.81 8.84 -1.45
C GLY A 11 10.94 7.89 -0.25
N VAL A 12 10.66 8.39 0.97
CA VAL A 12 10.74 7.63 2.23
C VAL A 12 9.34 7.29 2.74
N GLY A 13 8.46 6.90 1.81
CA GLY A 13 7.13 6.36 2.10
C GLY A 13 7.17 4.88 2.49
N GLY A 14 6.06 4.16 2.24
CA GLY A 14 5.96 2.74 2.62
C GLY A 14 7.08 1.87 2.05
N MET A 15 7.37 1.99 0.74
CA MET A 15 8.38 1.17 0.07
C MET A 15 9.80 1.64 0.38
N GLY A 16 10.03 2.96 0.33
CA GLY A 16 11.38 3.52 0.50
C GLY A 16 11.91 3.39 1.92
N SER A 17 11.10 3.55 2.95
CA SER A 17 11.53 3.35 4.33
C SER A 17 11.99 1.91 4.60
N SER A 18 11.25 0.94 4.07
CA SER A 18 11.64 -0.49 4.14
C SER A 18 12.90 -0.78 3.32
N THR A 19 13.05 -0.16 2.12
CA THR A 19 14.25 -0.29 1.28
C THR A 19 15.48 0.23 2.01
N LEU A 20 15.40 1.41 2.62
CA LEU A 20 16.48 2.01 3.41
C LEU A 20 16.94 1.08 4.53
N TYR A 21 16.00 0.52 5.29
CA TYR A 21 16.32 -0.45 6.33
C TYR A 21 17.02 -1.69 5.75
N ASN A 22 16.50 -2.26 4.65
CA ASN A 22 17.07 -3.46 4.05
C ASN A 22 18.47 -3.23 3.46
N LEU A 23 18.77 -2.04 2.94
CA LEU A 23 20.11 -1.66 2.49
C LEU A 23 21.06 -1.41 3.67
N ALA A 24 20.63 -0.62 4.66
CA ALA A 24 21.46 -0.26 5.80
C ALA A 24 21.83 -1.48 6.67
N LYS A 25 20.88 -2.40 6.94
CA LYS A 25 21.15 -3.63 7.70
C LYS A 25 22.15 -4.57 6.99
N ARG A 26 22.34 -4.41 5.68
CA ARG A 26 23.34 -5.12 4.86
C ARG A 26 24.67 -4.36 4.79
N GLY A 27 24.85 -3.31 5.60
CA GLY A 27 26.09 -2.54 5.72
C GLY A 27 26.35 -1.55 4.58
N ARG A 28 25.30 -1.17 3.81
CA ARG A 28 25.43 -0.17 2.75
C ARG A 28 25.31 1.24 3.33
N ARG A 29 26.14 2.15 2.82
CA ARG A 29 26.03 3.58 3.10
C ARG A 29 24.91 4.15 2.25
N VAL A 30 23.75 4.47 2.87
CA VAL A 30 22.53 4.84 2.17
C VAL A 30 22.02 6.22 2.58
N LEU A 31 21.48 6.95 1.59
CA LEU A 31 20.79 8.22 1.77
C LEU A 31 19.33 8.08 1.34
N GLY A 32 18.41 8.43 2.23
CA GLY A 32 16.99 8.60 1.91
C GLY A 32 16.65 10.07 1.72
N LEU A 33 15.99 10.41 0.60
CA LEU A 33 15.52 11.76 0.29
C LEU A 33 14.00 11.78 0.26
N GLU A 34 13.37 12.64 1.07
CA GLU A 34 11.93 12.82 1.15
C GLU A 34 11.58 14.30 1.04
N GLN A 35 10.63 14.62 0.14
CA GLN A 35 10.23 16.00 -0.08
C GLN A 35 9.34 16.59 1.03
N PHE A 36 8.68 15.71 1.81
CA PHE A 36 7.77 16.09 2.90
C PHE A 36 8.32 15.69 4.27
N ASP A 37 7.47 15.76 5.28
CA ASP A 37 7.75 15.21 6.61
C ASP A 37 7.72 13.68 6.58
N ILE A 38 8.33 13.03 7.59
CA ILE A 38 8.25 11.57 7.77
C ILE A 38 7.63 11.27 9.13
N PRO A 39 6.40 10.69 9.19
CA PRO A 39 5.48 10.41 8.07
C PRO A 39 4.70 11.67 7.65
N HIS A 40 4.04 11.62 6.50
CA HIS A 40 3.20 12.69 5.98
C HIS A 40 1.86 12.17 5.42
N ALA A 41 0.94 13.10 5.09
CA ALA A 41 -0.37 12.81 4.52
C ALA A 41 -0.51 13.29 3.06
N GLU A 42 0.60 13.59 2.39
CA GLU A 42 0.61 14.11 1.02
C GLU A 42 0.57 13.00 -0.03
N GLY A 43 1.00 11.79 0.31
CA GLY A 43 1.07 10.63 -0.59
C GLY A 43 0.00 9.57 -0.31
N SER A 44 0.32 8.30 -0.62
CA SER A 44 -0.61 7.16 -0.54
C SER A 44 -0.54 6.39 0.78
N SER A 45 0.43 6.67 1.65
CA SER A 45 0.77 5.82 2.80
C SER A 45 0.31 6.40 4.15
N HIS A 46 -0.89 6.96 4.19
CA HIS A 46 -1.47 7.55 5.41
C HIS A 46 -2.90 7.07 5.68
N GLY A 47 -3.53 7.52 6.78
CA GLY A 47 -4.90 7.19 7.17
C GLY A 47 -4.97 5.97 8.06
N VAL A 48 -4.01 5.81 8.96
CA VAL A 48 -3.91 4.85 10.06
C VAL A 48 -3.49 3.44 9.64
N ASN A 49 -4.23 2.80 8.73
CA ASN A 49 -4.04 1.38 8.44
C ASN A 49 -4.32 1.01 6.98
N ARG A 50 -3.80 -0.16 6.57
CA ARG A 50 -4.00 -0.78 5.27
C ARG A 50 -4.25 -2.28 5.43
N ILE A 51 -5.16 -2.85 4.64
CA ILE A 51 -5.47 -4.29 4.65
C ILE A 51 -4.23 -5.11 4.35
N ILE A 52 -4.05 -6.21 5.09
CA ILE A 52 -3.15 -7.30 4.76
C ILE A 52 -3.93 -8.61 4.77
N ARG A 53 -3.71 -9.46 3.76
CA ARG A 53 -4.37 -10.76 3.56
C ARG A 53 -3.52 -11.63 2.65
N LEU A 54 -3.70 -12.95 2.71
CA LEU A 54 -3.04 -13.91 1.81
C LEU A 54 -3.97 -14.33 0.65
N ALA A 55 -5.27 -14.48 0.91
CA ALA A 55 -6.26 -14.69 -0.14
C ALA A 55 -6.29 -13.48 -1.08
N TYR A 56 -5.78 -13.63 -2.30
CA TYR A 56 -5.45 -12.48 -3.14
C TYR A 56 -6.12 -12.60 -4.50
N TYR A 57 -7.25 -11.87 -4.68
CA TYR A 57 -8.07 -11.96 -5.89
C TYR A 57 -7.43 -11.30 -7.10
N GLU A 58 -6.52 -10.36 -6.91
CA GLU A 58 -5.88 -9.64 -8.00
C GLU A 58 -5.00 -10.56 -8.86
N HIS A 59 -4.24 -11.48 -8.24
CA HIS A 59 -3.53 -12.56 -8.93
C HIS A 59 -2.86 -13.51 -7.92
N PRO A 60 -2.93 -14.85 -8.10
CA PRO A 60 -2.33 -15.81 -7.16
C PRO A 60 -0.80 -15.73 -7.05
N SER A 61 -0.09 -15.21 -8.05
CA SER A 61 1.38 -15.03 -8.00
C SER A 61 1.84 -14.06 -6.91
N TYR A 62 0.96 -13.26 -6.33
CA TYR A 62 1.29 -12.40 -5.19
C TYR A 62 1.39 -13.18 -3.86
N VAL A 63 0.82 -14.36 -3.75
CA VAL A 63 0.77 -15.09 -2.48
C VAL A 63 2.15 -15.43 -1.92
N PRO A 64 3.15 -15.89 -2.70
CA PRO A 64 4.51 -16.08 -2.18
C PRO A 64 5.13 -14.80 -1.62
N LEU A 65 4.95 -13.67 -2.29
CA LEU A 65 5.41 -12.37 -1.81
C LEU A 65 4.70 -11.95 -0.51
N LEU A 66 3.40 -12.23 -0.40
CA LEU A 66 2.64 -11.96 0.82
C LEU A 66 3.11 -12.81 1.99
N ARG A 67 3.39 -14.10 1.79
CA ARG A 67 3.97 -14.95 2.84
C ARG A 67 5.27 -14.35 3.36
N ARG A 68 6.16 -13.94 2.44
CA ARG A 68 7.40 -13.26 2.85
C ARG A 68 7.13 -11.93 3.53
N ALA A 69 6.14 -11.15 3.06
CA ALA A 69 5.75 -9.89 3.71
C ALA A 69 5.34 -10.09 5.17
N TYR A 70 4.54 -11.12 5.49
CA TYR A 70 4.16 -11.43 6.88
C TYR A 70 5.37 -11.73 7.78
N GLU A 71 6.34 -12.49 7.26
CA GLU A 71 7.60 -12.77 7.99
C GLU A 71 8.35 -11.47 8.28
N LEU A 72 8.51 -10.62 7.28
CA LEU A 72 9.23 -9.34 7.39
C LEU A 72 8.49 -8.32 8.26
N TRP A 73 7.14 -8.34 8.29
CA TRP A 73 6.37 -7.54 9.24
C TRP A 73 6.64 -8.00 10.67
N SER A 74 6.71 -9.32 10.93
CA SER A 74 7.06 -9.85 12.24
C SER A 74 8.51 -9.54 12.62
N GLU A 75 9.44 -9.54 11.65
CA GLU A 75 10.85 -9.16 11.88
C GLU A 75 10.96 -7.71 12.36
N ILE A 76 10.33 -6.75 11.65
CA ILE A 76 10.41 -5.35 12.04
C ILE A 76 9.71 -5.06 13.37
N GLU A 77 8.60 -5.74 13.69
CA GLU A 77 7.98 -5.69 15.00
C GLU A 77 8.95 -6.13 16.11
N SER A 78 9.68 -7.21 15.86
CA SER A 78 10.69 -7.74 16.81
C SER A 78 11.87 -6.78 16.99
N VAL A 79 12.31 -6.11 15.92
CA VAL A 79 13.42 -5.15 15.95
C VAL A 79 13.04 -3.88 16.70
N THR A 80 11.83 -3.39 16.50
CA THR A 80 11.38 -2.11 17.04
C THR A 80 10.65 -2.21 18.37
N GLY A 81 10.13 -3.40 18.70
CA GLY A 81 9.26 -3.61 19.86
C GLY A 81 7.86 -3.03 19.69
N GLU A 82 7.48 -2.61 18.47
CA GLU A 82 6.17 -2.05 18.17
C GLU A 82 5.27 -3.09 17.50
N GLN A 83 4.00 -3.16 17.88
CA GLN A 83 3.00 -3.91 17.16
C GLN A 83 2.52 -3.08 15.96
N LEU A 84 2.74 -3.57 14.76
CA LEU A 84 2.37 -2.93 13.50
C LEU A 84 1.27 -3.69 12.76
N LEU A 85 1.23 -5.02 12.89
CA LEU A 85 0.28 -5.91 12.25
C LEU A 85 -0.77 -6.39 13.26
N TYR A 86 -2.04 -6.24 12.90
CA TYR A 86 -3.20 -6.64 13.68
C TYR A 86 -4.02 -7.67 12.90
N LYS A 87 -4.14 -8.88 13.41
CA LYS A 87 -4.96 -9.94 12.83
C LYS A 87 -6.39 -9.80 13.33
N THR A 88 -7.27 -9.31 12.48
CA THR A 88 -8.72 -9.17 12.75
C THR A 88 -9.56 -10.13 11.93
N GLY A 89 -8.91 -10.95 11.09
CA GLY A 89 -9.53 -11.58 9.96
C GLY A 89 -9.70 -10.63 8.77
N SER A 90 -9.83 -11.20 7.58
CA SER A 90 -10.23 -10.50 6.36
C SER A 90 -11.34 -11.26 5.65
N ILE A 91 -12.29 -10.52 5.06
CA ILE A 91 -13.33 -11.11 4.25
C ILE A 91 -13.37 -10.43 2.87
N ASP A 92 -13.25 -11.24 1.82
CA ASP A 92 -13.47 -10.79 0.44
C ASP A 92 -14.86 -11.27 0.03
N THR A 93 -15.79 -10.35 -0.26
CA THR A 93 -17.21 -10.66 -0.54
C THR A 93 -17.70 -10.02 -1.82
N ALA A 94 -18.47 -10.78 -2.58
CA ALA A 94 -19.08 -10.34 -3.84
C ALA A 94 -20.25 -11.25 -4.22
N PRO A 95 -21.06 -10.91 -5.22
CA PRO A 95 -21.96 -11.85 -5.86
C PRO A 95 -21.21 -13.10 -6.35
N SER A 96 -21.86 -14.27 -6.28
CA SER A 96 -21.29 -15.53 -6.79
C SER A 96 -20.86 -15.38 -8.25
N GLY A 97 -19.67 -15.86 -8.60
CA GLY A 97 -19.08 -15.74 -9.94
C GLY A 97 -18.28 -14.45 -10.19
N HIS A 98 -18.24 -13.53 -9.23
CA HIS A 98 -17.46 -12.30 -9.35
C HIS A 98 -15.99 -12.52 -8.96
N GLU A 99 -15.06 -11.87 -9.66
CA GLU A 99 -13.59 -12.03 -9.50
C GLU A 99 -13.08 -11.83 -8.06
N VAL A 100 -13.64 -10.88 -7.30
CA VAL A 100 -13.24 -10.64 -5.91
C VAL A 100 -13.42 -11.89 -5.03
N PHE A 101 -14.47 -12.66 -5.23
CA PHE A 101 -14.69 -13.92 -4.51
C PHE A 101 -13.94 -15.08 -5.18
N GLU A 102 -14.10 -15.27 -6.49
CA GLU A 102 -13.52 -16.40 -7.22
C GLU A 102 -11.99 -16.35 -7.25
N GLY A 103 -11.39 -15.18 -7.47
CA GLY A 103 -9.93 -15.01 -7.45
C GLY A 103 -9.32 -15.21 -6.06
N SER A 104 -10.02 -14.78 -4.99
CA SER A 104 -9.60 -15.10 -3.62
C SER A 104 -9.65 -16.60 -3.36
N LEU A 105 -10.69 -17.29 -3.83
CA LEU A 105 -10.83 -18.75 -3.69
C LEU A 105 -9.76 -19.49 -4.50
N GLU A 106 -9.50 -19.06 -5.75
CA GLU A 106 -8.44 -19.62 -6.59
C GLU A 106 -7.09 -19.52 -5.90
N SER A 107 -6.74 -18.34 -5.38
CA SER A 107 -5.49 -18.13 -4.65
C SER A 107 -5.38 -19.04 -3.41
N CYS A 108 -6.48 -19.23 -2.69
CA CYS A 108 -6.51 -20.13 -1.53
C CYS A 108 -6.31 -21.58 -1.92
N LEU A 109 -6.96 -22.05 -2.98
CA LEU A 109 -6.84 -23.42 -3.45
C LEU A 109 -5.46 -23.72 -4.04
N LEU A 110 -4.93 -22.79 -4.84
CA LEU A 110 -3.62 -22.95 -5.49
C LEU A 110 -2.48 -23.00 -4.47
N HIS A 111 -2.58 -22.21 -3.41
CA HIS A 111 -1.51 -22.05 -2.41
C HIS A 111 -1.80 -22.76 -1.07
N ASP A 112 -2.84 -23.59 -1.01
CA ASP A 112 -3.25 -24.32 0.21
C ASP A 112 -3.35 -23.38 1.42
N LEU A 113 -4.11 -22.29 1.27
CA LEU A 113 -4.31 -21.31 2.34
C LEU A 113 -5.53 -21.68 3.19
N PRO A 114 -5.44 -21.65 4.52
CA PRO A 114 -6.59 -21.79 5.39
C PRO A 114 -7.65 -20.72 5.10
N HIS A 115 -8.88 -21.14 4.83
CA HIS A 115 -9.98 -20.23 4.53
C HIS A 115 -11.34 -20.89 4.83
N ARG A 116 -12.39 -20.06 4.91
CA ARG A 116 -13.77 -20.50 5.00
C ARG A 116 -14.61 -19.76 3.97
N VAL A 117 -15.40 -20.54 3.23
CA VAL A 117 -16.42 -19.99 2.32
C VAL A 117 -17.73 -19.85 3.06
N LEU A 118 -18.32 -18.66 3.03
CA LEU A 118 -19.56 -18.31 3.71
C LEU A 118 -20.54 -17.71 2.71
N ASN A 119 -21.81 -18.05 2.83
CA ASN A 119 -22.87 -17.33 2.10
C ASN A 119 -23.33 -16.09 2.89
N HIS A 120 -24.15 -15.24 2.26
CA HIS A 120 -24.67 -14.00 2.87
C HIS A 120 -25.38 -14.22 4.22
N VAL A 121 -26.11 -15.33 4.40
CA VAL A 121 -26.79 -15.64 5.68
C VAL A 121 -25.76 -15.87 6.78
N GLN A 122 -24.77 -16.72 6.50
CA GLN A 122 -23.69 -17.04 7.45
C GLN A 122 -22.86 -15.81 7.79
N ILE A 123 -22.59 -14.92 6.81
CA ILE A 123 -21.85 -13.67 7.06
C ILE A 123 -22.67 -12.74 7.98
N ASN A 124 -23.94 -12.51 7.66
CA ASN A 124 -24.81 -11.63 8.43
C ASN A 124 -25.05 -12.16 9.86
N GLU A 125 -25.08 -13.47 10.05
CA GLU A 125 -25.20 -14.10 11.37
C GLU A 125 -23.90 -14.00 12.18
N GLN A 126 -22.75 -14.32 11.55
CA GLN A 126 -21.46 -14.32 12.23
C GLN A 126 -20.95 -12.89 12.50
N PHE A 127 -21.23 -11.96 11.60
CA PHE A 127 -20.80 -10.56 11.66
C PHE A 127 -22.02 -9.64 11.52
N PRO A 128 -22.78 -9.37 12.60
CA PRO A 128 -24.04 -8.60 12.55
C PRO A 128 -23.88 -7.14 12.12
N GLY A 129 -22.66 -6.68 11.92
CA GLY A 129 -22.35 -5.39 11.29
C GLY A 129 -22.62 -5.36 9.80
N TYR A 130 -22.67 -6.52 9.13
CA TYR A 130 -23.02 -6.65 7.71
C TYR A 130 -24.54 -6.80 7.50
N GLN A 131 -25.00 -6.36 6.35
CA GLN A 131 -26.35 -6.62 5.82
C GLN A 131 -26.24 -6.98 4.33
N LEU A 132 -25.58 -8.11 4.03
CA LEU A 132 -25.40 -8.56 2.65
C LEU A 132 -26.67 -9.12 2.05
N PRO A 133 -26.98 -8.81 0.77
CA PRO A 133 -28.16 -9.32 0.08
C PRO A 133 -27.98 -10.78 -0.36
N PRO A 134 -29.09 -11.47 -0.69
CA PRO A 134 -29.04 -12.81 -1.27
C PRO A 134 -28.12 -12.88 -2.50
N GLY A 135 -27.37 -13.99 -2.62
CA GLY A 135 -26.45 -14.23 -3.74
C GLY A 135 -25.00 -13.81 -3.48
N HIS A 136 -24.74 -13.04 -2.41
CA HIS A 136 -23.36 -12.76 -2.01
C HIS A 136 -22.70 -13.97 -1.36
N MET A 137 -21.45 -14.18 -1.72
CA MET A 137 -20.53 -15.15 -1.13
C MET A 137 -19.37 -14.37 -0.50
N GLY A 138 -18.75 -14.96 0.51
CA GLY A 138 -17.55 -14.39 1.12
C GLY A 138 -16.50 -15.44 1.41
N LEU A 139 -15.24 -15.07 1.24
CA LEU A 139 -14.09 -15.85 1.64
C LEU A 139 -13.48 -15.21 2.88
N LEU A 140 -13.58 -15.90 4.00
CA LEU A 140 -13.01 -15.46 5.27
C LEU A 140 -11.65 -16.11 5.48
N GLN A 141 -10.64 -15.28 5.75
CA GLN A 141 -9.30 -15.70 6.13
C GLN A 141 -8.95 -15.11 7.50
N GLU A 142 -8.73 -15.99 8.49
CA GLU A 142 -8.47 -15.59 9.88
C GLU A 142 -7.10 -14.89 10.07
N ASP A 143 -6.10 -15.24 9.24
CA ASP A 143 -4.78 -14.60 9.23
C ASP A 143 -4.77 -13.20 8.62
N GLY A 144 -5.84 -12.77 7.98
CA GLY A 144 -5.98 -11.42 7.45
C GLY A 144 -6.13 -10.37 8.55
N GLY A 145 -6.04 -9.11 8.16
CA GLY A 145 -6.14 -7.99 9.09
C GLY A 145 -5.62 -6.69 8.49
N PHE A 146 -4.91 -5.90 9.29
CA PHE A 146 -4.33 -4.64 8.82
C PHE A 146 -2.95 -4.36 9.39
N VAL A 147 -2.20 -3.52 8.66
CA VAL A 147 -0.90 -2.97 9.07
C VAL A 147 -1.06 -1.47 9.27
N LEU A 148 -0.42 -0.91 10.32
CA LEU A 148 -0.42 0.52 10.63
C LEU A 148 0.52 1.27 9.69
N SER A 149 -0.02 2.08 8.77
CA SER A 149 0.75 2.68 7.67
C SER A 149 1.82 3.66 8.14
N GLU A 150 1.44 4.73 8.83
CA GLU A 150 2.37 5.77 9.29
C GLU A 150 3.35 5.23 10.35
N ARG A 151 2.86 4.35 11.24
CA ARG A 151 3.72 3.72 12.26
C ARG A 151 4.79 2.82 11.64
N SER A 152 4.43 2.07 10.60
CA SER A 152 5.37 1.22 9.87
C SER A 152 6.46 2.02 9.18
N ILE A 153 6.13 3.15 8.57
CA ILE A 153 7.12 4.05 7.97
C ILE A 153 8.10 4.55 9.03
N VAL A 154 7.59 5.01 10.18
CA VAL A 154 8.43 5.48 11.30
C VAL A 154 9.30 4.34 11.85
N ALA A 155 8.74 3.14 12.01
CA ALA A 155 9.47 1.98 12.50
C ALA A 155 10.64 1.62 11.57
N TYR A 156 10.39 1.54 10.26
CA TYR A 156 11.44 1.27 9.27
C TYR A 156 12.48 2.40 9.19
N ALA A 157 12.05 3.67 9.18
CA ALA A 157 12.97 4.82 9.15
C ALA A 157 13.91 4.83 10.38
N ASN A 158 13.35 4.62 11.59
CA ASN A 158 14.14 4.54 12.82
C ASN A 158 15.11 3.35 12.81
N ALA A 159 14.67 2.19 12.34
CA ALA A 159 15.52 1.00 12.21
C ALA A 159 16.64 1.23 11.17
N ALA A 160 16.33 1.90 10.04
CA ALA A 160 17.32 2.26 9.04
C ALA A 160 18.38 3.22 9.60
N MET A 161 17.97 4.29 10.28
CA MET A 161 18.91 5.24 10.94
C MET A 161 19.75 4.54 12.01
N SER A 162 19.15 3.66 12.79
CA SER A 162 19.89 2.86 13.79
C SER A 162 20.92 1.92 13.16
N ALA A 163 20.69 1.49 11.91
CA ALA A 163 21.62 0.71 11.10
C ALA A 163 22.62 1.57 10.30
N GLY A 164 22.59 2.91 10.45
CA GLY A 164 23.54 3.84 9.83
C GLY A 164 23.07 4.54 8.57
N ALA A 165 21.79 4.43 8.20
CA ALA A 165 21.22 5.21 7.09
C ALA A 165 21.17 6.70 7.44
N GLU A 166 21.43 7.56 6.44
CA GLU A 166 21.16 8.98 6.49
C GLU A 166 19.81 9.26 5.82
N ILE A 167 18.95 10.07 6.45
CA ILE A 167 17.62 10.39 5.92
C ILE A 167 17.41 11.92 6.00
N HIS A 168 17.12 12.53 4.87
CA HIS A 168 16.78 13.94 4.75
C HIS A 168 15.30 14.08 4.42
N ALA A 169 14.54 14.61 5.36
CA ALA A 169 13.17 15.07 5.14
C ALA A 169 13.13 16.51 4.67
N ARG A 170 12.05 16.90 3.98
CA ARG A 170 11.84 18.23 3.41
C ARG A 170 12.95 18.64 2.44
N GLU A 171 13.49 17.69 1.69
CA GLU A 171 14.49 17.92 0.65
C GLU A 171 13.95 17.41 -0.69
N ILE A 172 13.71 18.35 -1.60
CA ILE A 172 13.04 18.09 -2.88
C ILE A 172 14.07 17.63 -3.90
N VAL A 173 13.88 16.43 -4.46
CA VAL A 173 14.66 15.96 -5.60
C VAL A 173 14.16 16.64 -6.86
N LEU A 174 15.04 17.38 -7.54
CA LEU A 174 14.76 18.11 -8.78
C LEU A 174 15.01 17.25 -10.02
N GLY A 175 15.82 16.20 -9.89
CA GLY A 175 16.15 15.28 -10.98
C GLY A 175 17.35 14.40 -10.65
N TRP A 176 17.65 13.52 -11.57
CA TRP A 176 18.80 12.62 -11.51
C TRP A 176 19.34 12.35 -12.91
N GLU A 177 20.63 11.98 -12.99
CA GLU A 177 21.27 11.56 -14.25
C GLU A 177 22.29 10.45 -14.00
N PRO A 178 22.57 9.60 -15.00
CA PRO A 178 23.70 8.66 -14.96
C PRO A 178 25.03 9.42 -14.84
N ASP A 179 25.95 8.93 -13.99
CA ASP A 179 27.26 9.55 -13.80
C ASP A 179 28.36 8.48 -13.58
N GLN A 180 29.29 8.33 -14.50
CA GLN A 180 30.49 7.47 -14.41
C GLN A 180 30.25 6.04 -13.89
N GLY A 181 29.14 5.42 -14.27
CA GLY A 181 28.75 4.07 -13.83
C GLY A 181 27.87 4.02 -12.59
N GLY A 182 27.57 5.18 -11.99
CA GLY A 182 26.60 5.39 -10.94
C GLY A 182 25.54 6.41 -11.34
N VAL A 183 25.11 7.19 -10.37
CA VAL A 183 24.08 8.24 -10.54
C VAL A 183 24.46 9.51 -9.81
N ARG A 184 23.98 10.63 -10.32
CA ARG A 184 23.97 11.92 -9.65
C ARG A 184 22.53 12.35 -9.42
N VAL A 185 22.21 12.77 -8.21
CA VAL A 185 20.89 13.26 -7.80
C VAL A 185 21.00 14.72 -7.42
N PHE A 186 20.12 15.55 -7.97
CA PHE A 186 20.05 16.99 -7.73
C PHE A 186 18.85 17.29 -6.82
N THR A 187 19.07 18.04 -5.76
CA THR A 187 18.02 18.51 -4.86
C THR A 187 17.96 20.01 -4.79
N ASP A 188 16.97 20.56 -4.11
CA ASP A 188 16.86 21.99 -3.81
C ASP A 188 17.92 22.49 -2.83
N ARG A 189 18.73 21.57 -2.24
CA ARG A 189 19.77 21.91 -1.25
C ARG A 189 21.17 21.52 -1.65
N SER A 190 21.34 20.43 -2.41
CA SER A 190 22.67 19.86 -2.70
C SER A 190 22.68 18.95 -3.92
N GLU A 191 23.85 18.41 -4.23
CA GLU A 191 24.08 17.34 -5.19
C GLU A 191 24.69 16.15 -4.47
N TYR A 192 24.22 14.96 -4.79
CA TYR A 192 24.67 13.68 -4.23
C TYR A 192 25.05 12.72 -5.33
N THR A 193 26.04 11.87 -5.07
CA THR A 193 26.44 10.79 -5.99
C THR A 193 26.31 9.43 -5.29
N ALA A 194 25.91 8.42 -6.04
CA ALA A 194 25.86 7.05 -5.54
C ALA A 194 26.14 6.04 -6.66
N GLU A 195 26.52 4.81 -6.26
CA GLU A 195 26.64 3.71 -7.22
C GLU A 195 25.27 3.25 -7.73
N ARG A 196 24.23 3.34 -6.90
CA ARG A 196 22.87 2.86 -7.18
C ARG A 196 21.83 3.89 -6.78
N LEU A 197 20.69 3.83 -7.46
CA LEU A 197 19.51 4.64 -7.17
C LEU A 197 18.29 3.72 -7.02
N VAL A 198 17.44 3.99 -6.02
CA VAL A 198 16.12 3.40 -5.91
C VAL A 198 15.07 4.51 -5.92
N ILE A 199 14.08 4.41 -6.81
CA ILE A 199 13.01 5.39 -6.94
C ILE A 199 11.71 4.78 -6.43
N THR A 200 11.20 5.32 -5.33
CA THR A 200 9.94 4.93 -4.65
C THR A 200 9.08 6.16 -4.37
N ALA A 201 9.07 7.08 -5.34
CA ALA A 201 8.46 8.41 -5.19
C ALA A 201 6.91 8.42 -5.31
N GLY A 202 6.26 7.24 -5.26
CA GLY A 202 4.80 7.12 -5.28
C GLY A 202 4.17 7.81 -6.49
N ALA A 203 3.25 8.75 -6.26
CA ALA A 203 2.56 9.48 -7.32
C ALA A 203 3.47 10.40 -8.16
N TRP A 204 4.67 10.73 -7.66
CA TRP A 204 5.66 11.58 -8.37
C TRP A 204 6.65 10.77 -9.23
N THR A 205 6.52 9.44 -9.27
CA THR A 205 7.50 8.58 -9.97
C THR A 205 7.51 8.82 -11.48
N SER A 206 6.36 9.05 -12.11
CA SER A 206 6.27 9.34 -13.55
C SER A 206 7.07 10.60 -13.91
N GLY A 207 6.95 11.69 -13.17
CA GLY A 207 7.73 12.90 -13.39
C GLY A 207 9.24 12.74 -13.30
N MET A 208 9.73 11.65 -12.70
CA MET A 208 11.17 11.32 -12.60
C MET A 208 11.62 10.28 -13.64
N ILE A 209 10.70 9.52 -14.22
CA ILE A 209 10.96 8.41 -15.14
C ILE A 209 9.98 8.48 -16.31
N PRO A 210 10.34 9.13 -17.44
CA PRO A 210 9.43 9.39 -18.55
C PRO A 210 8.73 8.17 -19.15
N ILE A 211 9.36 6.99 -19.14
CA ILE A 211 8.73 5.74 -19.62
C ILE A 211 7.50 5.34 -18.77
N LEU A 212 7.33 5.89 -17.58
CA LEU A 212 6.23 5.61 -16.66
C LEU A 212 5.09 6.62 -16.73
N ASP A 213 5.15 7.66 -17.58
CA ASP A 213 4.15 8.73 -17.65
C ASP A 213 2.73 8.22 -17.90
N GLU A 214 2.59 7.20 -18.76
CA GLU A 214 1.30 6.55 -19.05
C GLU A 214 1.08 5.24 -18.27
N LEU A 215 2.10 4.78 -17.54
CA LEU A 215 2.09 3.49 -16.81
C LEU A 215 1.88 3.64 -15.31
N ALA A 216 2.04 4.84 -14.75
CA ALA A 216 1.90 5.09 -13.33
C ALA A 216 1.09 6.38 -13.10
N VAL A 217 -0.24 6.28 -13.25
CA VAL A 217 -1.14 7.42 -13.30
C VAL A 217 -1.77 7.69 -11.93
N PRO A 218 -1.54 8.89 -11.33
CA PRO A 218 -2.15 9.26 -10.06
C PRO A 218 -3.65 9.50 -10.18
N GLU A 219 -4.42 8.92 -9.24
CA GLU A 219 -5.86 9.04 -9.14
C GLU A 219 -6.26 9.46 -7.72
N ARG A 220 -7.14 10.45 -7.61
CA ARG A 220 -7.66 10.94 -6.35
C ARG A 220 -8.57 9.92 -5.67
N GLN A 221 -8.36 9.71 -4.37
CA GLN A 221 -9.16 8.83 -3.53
C GLN A 221 -9.68 9.58 -2.31
N VAL A 222 -10.79 9.12 -1.72
CA VAL A 222 -11.30 9.63 -0.45
C VAL A 222 -11.59 8.51 0.51
N LEU A 223 -11.24 8.73 1.77
CA LEU A 223 -11.50 7.85 2.91
C LEU A 223 -12.49 8.52 3.86
N ALA A 224 -13.46 7.77 4.35
CA ALA A 224 -14.39 8.22 5.39
C ALA A 224 -14.21 7.40 6.68
N TRP A 225 -14.39 8.08 7.80
CA TRP A 225 -14.60 7.48 9.12
C TRP A 225 -15.97 7.91 9.61
N LEU A 226 -16.86 6.94 9.78
CA LEU A 226 -18.24 7.17 10.21
C LEU A 226 -18.43 6.63 11.62
N GLN A 227 -19.05 7.41 12.51
CA GLN A 227 -19.36 6.95 13.86
C GLN A 227 -20.36 5.81 13.79
N PRO A 228 -20.06 4.60 14.30
CA PRO A 228 -21.07 3.53 14.35
C PRO A 228 -22.22 3.89 15.25
N LEU A 229 -23.44 3.55 14.83
CA LEU A 229 -24.65 3.62 15.67
C LEU A 229 -24.61 2.54 16.76
N ASP A 230 -23.93 1.44 16.49
CA ASP A 230 -23.62 0.38 17.44
C ASP A 230 -22.14 0.00 17.34
N GLY A 231 -21.30 0.63 18.14
CA GLY A 231 -19.85 0.46 18.12
C GLY A 231 -19.38 -0.94 18.50
N SER A 232 -20.21 -1.72 19.24
CA SER A 232 -19.85 -3.09 19.65
C SER A 232 -19.74 -4.07 18.48
N LEU A 233 -20.33 -3.73 17.34
CA LEU A 233 -20.30 -4.56 16.11
C LEU A 233 -19.07 -4.32 15.24
N TYR A 234 -18.28 -3.28 15.52
CA TYR A 234 -17.20 -2.82 14.63
C TYR A 234 -15.85 -2.68 15.35
N THR A 235 -15.64 -3.45 16.42
CA THR A 235 -14.33 -3.51 17.08
C THR A 235 -13.41 -4.50 16.36
N PRO A 236 -12.07 -4.37 16.48
CA PRO A 236 -11.11 -5.29 15.82
C PRO A 236 -11.29 -6.78 16.19
N GLU A 237 -11.88 -7.05 17.36
CA GLU A 237 -12.09 -8.41 17.87
C GLU A 237 -13.26 -9.12 17.20
N VAL A 238 -14.23 -8.34 16.66
CA VAL A 238 -15.49 -8.92 16.15
C VAL A 238 -15.78 -8.58 14.69
N PHE A 239 -15.04 -7.64 14.09
CA PHE A 239 -15.28 -7.21 12.72
C PHE A 239 -13.99 -7.33 11.89
N PRO A 240 -13.96 -8.21 10.86
CA PRO A 240 -12.80 -8.35 9.99
C PRO A 240 -12.66 -7.14 9.08
N VAL A 241 -11.44 -6.87 8.59
CA VAL A 241 -11.28 -6.00 7.43
C VAL A 241 -11.93 -6.63 6.22
N PHE A 242 -12.36 -5.82 5.26
CA PHE A 242 -13.04 -6.37 4.09
C PHE A 242 -12.64 -5.70 2.77
N ASN A 243 -12.73 -6.47 1.69
CA ASN A 243 -12.96 -6.01 0.34
C ASN A 243 -14.32 -6.53 -0.10
N ALA A 244 -15.13 -5.68 -0.70
CA ALA A 244 -16.48 -6.02 -1.10
C ALA A 244 -16.82 -5.43 -2.46
N TYR A 245 -17.40 -6.23 -3.33
CA TYR A 245 -18.00 -5.73 -4.55
C TYR A 245 -19.52 -5.67 -4.38
N PHE A 246 -20.06 -4.47 -4.58
CA PHE A 246 -21.48 -4.15 -4.49
C PHE A 246 -21.97 -3.58 -5.82
N ASP A 247 -23.28 -3.34 -5.93
CA ASP A 247 -23.86 -2.68 -7.11
C ASP A 247 -23.26 -1.29 -7.34
N GLU A 248 -22.83 -0.61 -6.26
CA GLU A 248 -22.21 0.72 -6.26
C GLU A 248 -20.71 0.70 -6.60
N GLY A 249 -20.09 -0.48 -6.72
CA GLY A 249 -18.67 -0.67 -7.02
C GLY A 249 -17.89 -1.46 -5.96
N ARG A 250 -16.56 -1.37 -6.03
CA ARG A 250 -15.64 -2.09 -5.14
C ARG A 250 -15.26 -1.22 -3.93
N TYR A 251 -15.61 -1.70 -2.73
CA TYR A 251 -15.34 -1.02 -1.45
C TYR A 251 -14.39 -1.82 -0.59
N TYR A 252 -13.73 -1.13 0.32
CA TYR A 252 -12.92 -1.75 1.36
C TYR A 252 -13.13 -1.01 2.69
N GLY A 253 -12.93 -1.72 3.80
CA GLY A 253 -13.12 -1.08 5.09
C GLY A 253 -12.50 -1.83 6.26
N PHE A 254 -12.58 -1.17 7.41
CA PHE A 254 -11.87 -1.57 8.62
C PHE A 254 -12.77 -1.38 9.85
N PRO A 255 -12.56 -2.18 10.90
CA PRO A 255 -13.13 -1.89 12.21
C PRO A 255 -12.66 -0.53 12.74
N VAL A 256 -13.30 -0.06 13.80
CA VAL A 256 -12.89 1.16 14.51
C VAL A 256 -11.51 0.96 15.12
N PHE A 257 -10.54 1.75 14.67
CA PHE A 257 -9.18 1.69 15.18
C PHE A 257 -8.44 3.03 14.96
N GLY A 258 -7.80 3.53 16.01
CA GLY A 258 -7.01 4.77 15.98
C GLY A 258 -7.88 6.01 15.89
N ILE A 259 -8.56 6.25 14.76
CA ILE A 259 -9.56 7.29 14.60
C ILE A 259 -10.92 6.70 15.01
N PRO A 260 -11.73 7.41 15.83
CA PRO A 260 -13.03 6.91 16.23
C PRO A 260 -14.02 6.94 15.07
N GLY A 261 -14.19 5.79 14.41
CA GLY A 261 -15.09 5.65 13.26
C GLY A 261 -14.84 4.36 12.50
N PHE A 262 -15.89 3.80 11.93
CA PHE A 262 -15.81 2.76 10.91
C PHE A 262 -15.19 3.36 9.65
N LYS A 263 -14.06 2.82 9.23
CA LYS A 263 -13.33 3.35 8.09
C LYS A 263 -13.76 2.65 6.80
N VAL A 264 -14.05 3.44 5.78
CA VAL A 264 -14.44 2.94 4.45
C VAL A 264 -13.78 3.76 3.33
N GLY A 265 -13.48 3.10 2.23
CA GLY A 265 -13.06 3.69 0.97
C GLY A 265 -13.68 2.93 -0.21
N ARG A 266 -13.72 3.56 -1.37
CA ARG A 266 -14.11 2.95 -2.64
C ARG A 266 -12.90 2.96 -3.57
N TYR A 267 -12.64 1.85 -4.24
CA TYR A 267 -11.66 1.80 -5.33
C TYR A 267 -12.14 2.69 -6.49
N HIS A 268 -11.23 3.41 -7.13
CA HIS A 268 -11.52 4.33 -8.22
C HIS A 268 -12.65 5.31 -7.86
N HIS A 269 -12.54 5.93 -6.72
CA HIS A 269 -13.57 6.71 -6.02
C HIS A 269 -14.51 7.50 -6.96
N LEU A 270 -14.00 8.50 -7.70
CA LEU A 270 -14.69 9.23 -8.77
C LEU A 270 -13.91 9.19 -10.09
N GLU A 271 -12.91 8.30 -10.21
CA GLU A 271 -12.05 8.11 -11.38
C GLU A 271 -11.32 9.41 -11.81
N GLU A 272 -11.01 10.27 -10.83
CA GLU A 272 -10.39 11.57 -11.07
C GLU A 272 -8.86 11.42 -11.15
N VAL A 273 -8.34 11.49 -12.39
CA VAL A 273 -6.89 11.57 -12.63
C VAL A 273 -6.39 12.96 -12.20
N ILE A 274 -5.28 12.99 -11.48
CA ILE A 274 -4.76 14.20 -10.87
C ILE A 274 -3.27 14.39 -11.14
N ASP A 275 -2.85 15.65 -11.10
CA ASP A 275 -1.45 16.02 -10.89
C ASP A 275 -1.18 15.98 -9.38
N PRO A 276 -0.18 15.18 -8.90
CA PRO A 276 0.10 15.06 -7.47
C PRO A 276 0.57 16.37 -6.82
N ASP A 277 1.04 17.35 -7.59
CA ASP A 277 1.43 18.68 -7.11
C ASP A 277 0.24 19.64 -7.03
N SER A 278 -0.93 19.26 -7.56
CA SER A 278 -2.15 20.05 -7.47
C SER A 278 -2.80 19.96 -6.08
N GLU A 279 -3.68 20.92 -5.76
CA GLU A 279 -4.40 20.94 -4.49
C GLU A 279 -5.56 19.95 -4.49
N ILE A 280 -5.30 18.69 -4.09
CA ILE A 280 -6.27 17.57 -4.08
C ILE A 280 -7.04 17.42 -2.75
N LYS A 281 -6.80 18.30 -1.78
CA LYS A 281 -7.22 18.13 -0.38
C LYS A 281 -8.68 18.49 -0.10
N THR A 282 -9.35 19.16 -1.02
CA THR A 282 -10.76 19.53 -0.83
C THR A 282 -11.66 18.32 -0.98
N VAL A 283 -12.39 17.99 0.10
CA VAL A 283 -13.42 16.95 0.10
C VAL A 283 -14.78 17.60 -0.11
N THR A 284 -15.60 17.02 -0.96
CA THR A 284 -16.93 17.52 -1.34
C THR A 284 -18.05 16.69 -0.70
N GLY A 285 -19.29 17.19 -0.78
CA GLY A 285 -20.47 16.41 -0.38
C GLY A 285 -20.73 15.19 -1.29
N GLU A 286 -20.26 15.21 -2.55
CA GLU A 286 -20.33 14.08 -3.46
C GLU A 286 -19.40 12.96 -3.04
N ASP A 287 -18.18 13.29 -2.61
CA ASP A 287 -17.23 12.31 -2.06
C ASP A 287 -17.83 11.52 -0.89
N GLU A 288 -18.47 12.24 0.03
CA GLU A 288 -19.14 11.61 1.17
C GLU A 288 -20.34 10.76 0.74
N ALA A 289 -21.16 11.27 -0.18
CA ALA A 289 -22.35 10.57 -0.67
C ALA A 289 -22.01 9.23 -1.33
N VAL A 290 -20.96 9.19 -2.15
CA VAL A 290 -20.47 7.95 -2.79
C VAL A 290 -20.08 6.91 -1.75
N LEU A 291 -19.37 7.29 -0.69
CA LEU A 291 -18.98 6.35 0.36
C LEU A 291 -20.16 5.92 1.22
N ARG A 292 -21.09 6.84 1.54
CA ARG A 292 -22.28 6.53 2.34
C ARG A 292 -23.25 5.60 1.63
N SER A 293 -23.38 5.66 0.31
CA SER A 293 -24.33 4.84 -0.44
C SER A 293 -24.20 3.34 -0.13
N ALA A 294 -22.97 2.83 -0.10
CA ALA A 294 -22.70 1.45 0.28
C ALA A 294 -22.87 1.21 1.79
N VAL A 295 -22.44 2.16 2.64
CA VAL A 295 -22.54 1.99 4.10
C VAL A 295 -24.00 1.96 4.55
N GLU A 296 -24.88 2.81 4.00
CA GLU A 296 -26.32 2.81 4.30
C GLU A 296 -26.96 1.46 3.99
N ARG A 297 -26.55 0.82 2.89
CA ARG A 297 -27.19 -0.38 2.39
C ARG A 297 -26.62 -1.65 3.03
N TYR A 298 -25.28 -1.71 3.19
CA TYR A 298 -24.59 -2.95 3.57
C TYR A 298 -24.02 -2.95 4.99
N PHE A 299 -23.91 -1.75 5.61
CA PHE A 299 -23.41 -1.57 6.97
C PHE A 299 -24.27 -0.55 7.76
N PRO A 300 -25.60 -0.68 7.79
CA PRO A 300 -26.50 0.37 8.30
C PRO A 300 -26.21 0.77 9.74
N LYS A 301 -25.65 -0.14 10.56
CA LYS A 301 -25.21 0.14 11.93
C LYS A 301 -23.92 0.96 12.04
N ALA A 302 -23.18 1.12 10.93
CA ALA A 302 -22.00 1.98 10.85
C ALA A 302 -22.32 3.39 10.33
N ASN A 303 -23.54 3.65 9.83
CA ASN A 303 -23.91 4.87 9.13
C ASN A 303 -24.34 6.01 10.08
N GLY A 304 -23.49 6.37 11.02
CA GLY A 304 -23.70 7.54 11.87
C GLY A 304 -23.02 8.81 11.35
N THR A 305 -22.71 9.73 12.25
CA THR A 305 -22.09 11.02 11.90
C THR A 305 -20.68 10.82 11.33
N THR A 306 -20.34 11.62 10.31
CA THR A 306 -18.99 11.67 9.77
C THR A 306 -18.02 12.23 10.81
N MET A 307 -17.01 11.45 11.15
CA MET A 307 -15.96 11.86 12.08
C MET A 307 -14.79 12.50 11.35
N THR A 308 -14.44 11.96 10.18
CA THR A 308 -13.32 12.45 9.39
C THR A 308 -13.49 12.03 7.93
N LEU A 309 -13.11 12.92 7.01
CA LEU A 309 -12.88 12.63 5.61
C LEU A 309 -11.45 13.01 5.26
N LYS A 310 -10.75 12.19 4.51
CA LYS A 310 -9.39 12.46 4.05
C LYS A 310 -9.23 12.07 2.60
N THR A 311 -8.58 12.93 1.84
CA THR A 311 -8.10 12.58 0.50
C THR A 311 -6.89 11.65 0.59
N CYS A 312 -6.71 10.84 -0.42
CA CYS A 312 -5.58 9.94 -0.62
C CYS A 312 -5.29 9.86 -2.12
N MET A 313 -4.23 9.21 -2.52
CA MET A 313 -3.92 8.94 -3.92
C MET A 313 -3.66 7.46 -4.14
N PHE A 314 -4.19 6.90 -5.23
CA PHE A 314 -3.64 5.71 -5.85
C PHE A 314 -2.71 6.14 -6.97
N THR A 315 -1.81 5.29 -7.37
CA THR A 315 -1.03 5.42 -8.61
C THR A 315 -1.27 4.13 -9.37
N ASN A 316 -2.07 4.22 -10.40
CA ASN A 316 -2.60 3.06 -11.11
C ASN A 316 -1.77 2.72 -12.33
N THR A 317 -1.56 1.43 -12.57
CA THR A 317 -1.08 0.89 -13.84
C THR A 317 -2.27 0.45 -14.70
N PRO A 318 -2.10 0.29 -16.03
CA PRO A 318 -3.18 -0.14 -16.91
C PRO A 318 -3.78 -1.51 -16.57
N ASP A 319 -2.98 -2.40 -15.99
CA ASP A 319 -3.36 -3.76 -15.59
C ASP A 319 -3.54 -3.93 -14.08
N GLU A 320 -3.47 -2.84 -13.32
CA GLU A 320 -3.50 -2.79 -11.85
C GLU A 320 -2.39 -3.58 -11.13
N HIS A 321 -1.42 -4.18 -11.84
CA HIS A 321 -0.25 -4.82 -11.24
C HIS A 321 0.89 -3.82 -11.01
N PHE A 322 1.69 -4.07 -9.96
CA PHE A 322 2.80 -3.20 -9.58
C PHE A 322 3.90 -3.15 -10.65
N ILE A 323 4.69 -2.11 -10.63
CA ILE A 323 5.97 -2.03 -11.34
C ILE A 323 7.07 -2.13 -10.29
N VAL A 324 7.90 -3.19 -10.38
CA VAL A 324 9.09 -3.39 -9.56
C VAL A 324 10.17 -4.01 -10.43
N ASP A 325 11.16 -3.21 -10.84
CA ASP A 325 12.14 -3.62 -11.83
C ASP A 325 13.41 -2.76 -11.78
N LEU A 326 14.42 -3.15 -12.53
CA LEU A 326 15.51 -2.28 -12.95
C LEU A 326 15.07 -1.44 -14.15
N LEU A 327 15.46 -0.17 -14.18
CA LEU A 327 15.06 0.73 -15.24
C LEU A 327 15.74 0.34 -16.57
N PRO A 328 14.99 0.08 -17.64
CA PRO A 328 15.54 -0.24 -18.94
C PRO A 328 16.53 0.84 -19.43
N GLY A 329 17.73 0.42 -19.81
CA GLY A 329 18.82 1.32 -20.24
C GLY A 329 19.62 1.97 -19.10
N ASN A 330 19.17 1.83 -17.84
CA ASN A 330 19.84 2.35 -16.65
C ASN A 330 19.78 1.32 -15.51
N THR A 331 20.43 0.19 -15.67
CA THR A 331 20.35 -0.94 -14.71
C THR A 331 20.93 -0.65 -13.34
N GLN A 332 21.57 0.50 -13.12
CA GLN A 332 21.95 1.02 -11.81
C GLN A 332 20.77 1.65 -11.04
N VAL A 333 19.59 1.76 -11.67
CA VAL A 333 18.38 2.34 -11.08
C VAL A 333 17.31 1.27 -10.93
N ALA A 334 16.87 1.02 -9.70
CA ALA A 334 15.70 0.21 -9.40
C ALA A 334 14.49 1.11 -9.16
N VAL A 335 13.30 0.67 -9.56
CA VAL A 335 12.06 1.42 -9.41
C VAL A 335 10.95 0.57 -8.81
N ALA A 336 10.13 1.20 -7.98
CA ALA A 336 8.85 0.64 -7.55
C ALA A 336 7.75 1.70 -7.63
N ALA A 337 6.73 1.43 -8.46
CA ALA A 337 5.66 2.36 -8.79
C ALA A 337 4.34 1.63 -9.09
N GLY A 338 3.26 2.37 -9.32
CA GLY A 338 2.01 1.82 -9.82
C GLY A 338 1.38 0.78 -8.90
N PHE A 339 1.26 1.06 -7.60
CA PHE A 339 0.74 0.09 -6.62
C PHE A 339 -0.79 -0.03 -6.59
N SER A 340 -1.50 0.67 -7.45
CA SER A 340 -2.92 0.51 -7.82
C SER A 340 -3.86 0.29 -6.62
N GLY A 341 -3.63 1.01 -5.51
CA GLY A 341 -4.47 0.98 -4.31
C GLY A 341 -4.30 -0.24 -3.38
N HIS A 342 -3.47 -1.23 -3.73
CA HIS A 342 -3.35 -2.45 -2.93
C HIS A 342 -1.91 -2.84 -2.51
N GLY A 343 -0.92 -1.95 -2.69
CA GLY A 343 0.50 -2.24 -2.51
C GLY A 343 1.04 -2.22 -1.09
N PHE A 344 0.48 -1.43 -0.15
CA PHE A 344 1.14 -1.15 1.14
C PHE A 344 1.49 -2.39 1.96
N LYS A 345 0.65 -3.43 1.94
CA LYS A 345 0.89 -4.71 2.64
C LYS A 345 2.19 -5.40 2.19
N PHE A 346 2.66 -5.10 0.98
CA PHE A 346 3.91 -5.60 0.41
C PHE A 346 5.13 -4.74 0.75
N ALA A 347 4.97 -3.61 1.43
CA ALA A 347 6.07 -2.67 1.64
C ALA A 347 7.31 -3.33 2.25
N SER A 348 7.12 -4.27 3.17
CA SER A 348 8.21 -5.03 3.78
C SER A 348 9.01 -5.85 2.77
N VAL A 349 8.35 -6.65 1.92
CA VAL A 349 9.00 -7.50 0.92
C VAL A 349 9.47 -6.71 -0.31
N ILE A 350 8.75 -5.66 -0.71
CA ILE A 350 9.22 -4.78 -1.79
C ILE A 350 10.53 -4.08 -1.40
N GLY A 351 10.66 -3.66 -0.13
CA GLY A 351 11.92 -3.10 0.36
C GLY A 351 13.08 -4.11 0.33
N GLU A 352 12.82 -5.39 0.60
CA GLU A 352 13.81 -6.47 0.45
C GLU A 352 14.20 -6.67 -1.03
N ILE A 353 13.21 -6.76 -1.93
CA ILE A 353 13.42 -6.91 -3.38
C ILE A 353 14.22 -5.74 -3.96
N LEU A 354 13.86 -4.50 -3.62
CA LEU A 354 14.56 -3.32 -4.11
C LEU A 354 16.01 -3.25 -3.60
N ALA A 355 16.25 -3.70 -2.37
CA ALA A 355 17.62 -3.82 -1.86
C ALA A 355 18.41 -4.90 -2.59
N ASP A 356 17.79 -6.04 -2.94
CA ASP A 356 18.41 -7.09 -3.76
C ASP A 356 18.77 -6.54 -5.13
N LEU A 357 17.81 -5.94 -5.85
CA LEU A 357 18.01 -5.35 -7.18
C LEU A 357 19.10 -4.28 -7.17
N ALA A 358 19.14 -3.41 -6.14
CA ALA A 358 20.16 -2.38 -6.02
C ALA A 358 21.55 -2.96 -5.76
N ILE A 359 21.68 -4.05 -5.00
CA ILE A 359 23.00 -4.61 -4.62
C ILE A 359 23.53 -5.57 -5.68
N THR A 360 22.68 -6.47 -6.19
CA THR A 360 23.08 -7.59 -7.05
C THR A 360 22.54 -7.51 -8.48
N GLY A 361 21.50 -6.70 -8.70
CA GLY A 361 20.78 -6.64 -9.98
C GLY A 361 19.71 -7.71 -10.14
N GLU A 362 19.53 -8.60 -9.17
CA GLU A 362 18.57 -9.71 -9.21
C GLU A 362 18.01 -9.98 -7.80
N THR A 363 16.88 -10.68 -7.72
CA THR A 363 16.24 -11.12 -6.48
C THR A 363 15.79 -12.57 -6.60
N GLU A 364 15.74 -13.30 -5.48
CA GLU A 364 15.21 -14.68 -5.44
C GLU A 364 13.67 -14.73 -5.57
N HIS A 365 13.01 -13.60 -5.37
CA HIS A 365 11.56 -13.51 -5.50
C HIS A 365 11.13 -13.51 -6.97
N ASN A 366 10.03 -14.21 -7.26
CA ASN A 366 9.43 -14.11 -8.59
C ASN A 366 8.69 -12.77 -8.73
N ILE A 367 9.25 -11.88 -9.56
CA ILE A 367 8.71 -10.56 -9.90
C ILE A 367 8.33 -10.45 -11.37
N ASP A 368 8.19 -11.56 -12.11
CA ASP A 368 7.90 -11.52 -13.55
C ASP A 368 6.62 -10.75 -13.89
N LEU A 369 5.59 -10.87 -13.04
CA LEU A 369 4.35 -10.09 -13.16
C LEU A 369 4.54 -8.58 -12.95
N LEU A 370 5.67 -8.17 -12.35
CA LEU A 370 5.92 -6.80 -11.91
C LEU A 370 6.90 -6.05 -12.81
N LYS A 371 7.45 -6.70 -13.84
CA LYS A 371 8.45 -6.08 -14.74
C LYS A 371 7.84 -5.03 -15.66
N ILE A 372 8.65 -4.03 -16.02
CA ILE A 372 8.24 -2.93 -16.91
C ILE A 372 7.97 -3.44 -18.32
N ASP A 373 8.71 -4.43 -18.78
CA ASP A 373 8.65 -4.95 -20.16
C ASP A 373 7.37 -5.75 -20.49
N ARG A 374 6.47 -5.90 -19.52
CA ARG A 374 5.13 -6.49 -19.75
C ARG A 374 4.17 -5.54 -20.47
N PHE A 375 4.52 -4.26 -20.58
CA PHE A 375 3.77 -3.23 -21.32
C PHE A 375 4.41 -2.99 -22.75
#